data_61bceb27d6a238eeabd6518e7db998f4
#
_entry.id   61bceb27d6a238eeabd6518e7db998f4
#
_cell.length_a   1.000
_cell.length_b   1.000
_cell.length_c   1.000
_cell.angle_alpha   90.00
_cell.angle_beta   90.00
_cell.angle_gamma   90.00
#
_symmetry.space_group_name_H-M   'P 1'
#
loop_
_entity.id
_entity.type
_entity.pdbx_description
1 polymer ?
#
loop_
_entity_poly.entity_id
_entity_poly.type
_entity_poly.pdbx_seq_one_letter_code
_entity_poly.pdbx_strand_id
1 'polypeptide(L)' 'MLITRKSILDGLERTLDISVTEEQYNNWKSGMLIQDAMPDTPSDEREFIITGISPDEWDTLFEENENE' A
#
# COMPACT_ATOMS: atom_id res chain seq x y z
N MET A 1 7.99 3.40 8.76
CA MET A 1 8.95 3.53 7.65
C MET A 1 8.30 4.28 6.50
N LEU A 2 9.00 5.26 5.93
CA LEU A 2 8.49 6.01 4.79
C LEU A 2 8.63 5.19 3.51
N ILE A 3 7.53 4.96 2.83
CA ILE A 3 7.49 4.18 1.59
C ILE A 3 6.98 5.06 0.46
N THR A 4 7.73 5.13 -0.63
CA THR A 4 7.32 5.85 -1.83
C THR A 4 6.93 4.84 -2.91
N ARG A 5 5.70 4.95 -3.41
CA ARG A 5 5.20 4.09 -4.47
C ARG A 5 4.52 4.92 -5.56
N LYS A 6 4.63 4.45 -6.79
CA LYS A 6 3.97 5.08 -7.92
C LYS A 6 2.57 4.49 -8.05
N SER A 7 1.55 5.35 -8.03
CA SER A 7 0.16 4.91 -8.12
C SER A 7 -0.15 4.35 -9.50
N ILE A 8 -0.87 3.23 -9.53
CA ILE A 8 -1.33 2.64 -10.79
C ILE A 8 -2.50 3.43 -11.41
N LEU A 9 -3.12 4.33 -10.63
CA LEU A 9 -4.26 5.13 -11.11
C LEU A 9 -3.83 6.30 -11.99
N ASP A 10 -2.82 7.05 -11.56
CA ASP A 10 -2.42 8.28 -12.24
C ASP A 10 -0.92 8.38 -12.51
N GLY A 11 -0.14 7.41 -12.07
CA GLY A 11 1.30 7.38 -12.28
C GLY A 11 2.09 8.36 -11.42
N LEU A 12 1.44 9.01 -10.45
CA LEU A 12 2.11 9.93 -9.55
C LEU A 12 2.69 9.18 -8.35
N GLU A 13 3.86 9.63 -7.89
CA GLU A 13 4.48 9.04 -6.72
C GLU A 13 3.88 9.61 -5.45
N ARG A 14 3.66 8.74 -4.46
CA ARG A 14 3.18 9.12 -3.14
C ARG A 14 4.06 8.49 -2.09
N THR A 15 4.24 9.18 -0.98
CA THR A 15 5.03 8.70 0.16
C THR A 15 4.16 8.66 1.38
N LEU A 16 4.07 7.49 2.02
CA LEU A 16 3.31 7.31 3.25
C LEU A 16 4.21 6.67 4.31
N ASP A 17 3.91 6.98 5.58
CA ASP A 17 4.57 6.34 6.71
C ASP A 17 3.80 5.05 7.03
N ILE A 18 4.38 3.93 6.62
CA ILE A 18 3.75 2.62 6.72
C ILE A 18 4.27 1.89 7.98
N SER A 19 3.38 1.17 8.65
CA SER A 19 3.71 0.40 9.85
C SER A 19 4.45 -0.89 9.46
N VAL A 20 5.68 -0.74 8.99
CA VAL A 20 6.51 -1.84 8.51
C VAL A 20 7.98 -1.55 8.84
N THR A 21 8.75 -2.61 9.10
CA THR A 21 10.19 -2.49 9.31
C THR A 21 10.92 -2.62 7.97
N GLU A 22 12.14 -2.11 7.94
CA GLU A 22 12.98 -2.24 6.74
C GLU A 22 13.22 -3.72 6.39
N GLU A 23 13.41 -4.56 7.39
CA GLU A 23 13.58 -5.99 7.19
C GLU A 23 12.36 -6.62 6.53
N GLN A 24 11.16 -6.29 7.05
CA GLN A 24 9.91 -6.79 6.50
C GLN A 24 9.71 -6.34 5.06
N TYR A 25 9.99 -5.08 4.77
CA TYR A 25 9.86 -4.54 3.43
C TYR A 25 10.82 -5.24 2.45
N ASN A 26 12.06 -5.45 2.89
CA ASN A 26 13.06 -6.14 2.07
C ASN A 26 12.68 -7.60 1.81
N ASN A 27 12.09 -8.28 2.80
CA ASN A 27 11.59 -9.64 2.63
C ASN A 27 10.53 -9.71 1.54
N TRP A 28 9.61 -8.76 1.53
CA TRP A 28 8.60 -8.69 0.48
C TRP A 28 9.24 -8.45 -0.89
N LYS A 29 10.18 -7.54 -0.98
CA LYS A 29 10.86 -7.24 -2.24
C LYS A 29 11.65 -8.42 -2.78
N SER A 30 12.09 -9.32 -1.93
CA SER A 30 12.84 -10.50 -2.34
C SER A 30 11.95 -11.68 -2.74
N GLY A 31 10.62 -11.51 -2.67
CA GLY A 31 9.68 -12.51 -3.17
C GLY A 31 8.73 -13.12 -2.14
N MET A 32 8.84 -12.72 -0.87
CA MET A 32 7.92 -13.21 0.15
C MET A 32 6.53 -12.63 -0.06
N LEU A 33 5.48 -13.41 0.23
CA LEU A 33 4.10 -12.90 0.18
C LEU A 33 3.97 -11.74 1.16
N ILE A 34 3.25 -10.69 0.77
CA ILE A 34 3.17 -9.48 1.57
C ILE A 34 2.58 -9.74 2.96
N GLN A 35 1.58 -10.59 3.06
CA GLN A 35 0.95 -10.94 4.33
C GLN A 35 1.90 -11.71 5.25
N ASP A 36 2.86 -12.42 4.69
CA ASP A 36 3.88 -13.14 5.47
C ASP A 36 5.04 -12.23 5.83
N ALA A 37 5.40 -11.31 4.93
CA ALA A 37 6.50 -10.39 5.13
C ALA A 37 6.16 -9.31 6.17
N MET A 38 4.92 -8.87 6.20
CA MET A 38 4.48 -7.78 7.09
C MET A 38 3.09 -8.06 7.68
N PRO A 39 2.98 -9.08 8.55
CA PRO A 39 1.69 -9.49 9.09
C PRO A 39 1.02 -8.45 9.99
N ASP A 40 1.79 -7.55 10.59
CA ASP A 40 1.27 -6.52 11.48
C ASP A 40 0.85 -5.24 10.74
N THR A 41 1.11 -5.15 9.46
CA THR A 41 0.75 -3.97 8.66
C THR A 41 -0.72 -4.07 8.26
N PRO A 42 -1.53 -3.01 8.49
CA PRO A 42 -2.94 -3.02 8.10
C PRO A 42 -3.14 -3.25 6.60
N SER A 43 -4.30 -3.81 6.24
CA SER A 43 -4.60 -4.17 4.85
C SER A 43 -4.53 -3.00 3.88
N ASP A 44 -5.03 -1.84 4.29
CA ASP A 44 -5.02 -0.64 3.45
C ASP A 44 -3.60 -0.15 3.19
N GLU A 45 -2.73 -0.26 4.18
CA GLU A 45 -1.32 0.09 4.02
C GLU A 45 -0.60 -0.91 3.11
N ARG A 46 -0.91 -2.19 3.25
CA ARG A 46 -0.35 -3.22 2.36
C ARG A 46 -0.77 -2.99 0.92
N GLU A 47 -2.03 -2.60 0.71
CA GLU A 47 -2.51 -2.28 -0.63
C GLU A 47 -1.75 -1.09 -1.22
N PHE A 48 -1.44 -0.09 -0.41
CA PHE A 48 -0.61 1.02 -0.88
C PHE A 48 0.76 0.54 -1.38
N ILE A 49 1.38 -0.37 -0.65
CA ILE A 49 2.69 -0.92 -1.04
C ILE A 49 2.59 -1.64 -2.39
N ILE A 50 1.49 -2.37 -2.62
CA ILE A 50 1.29 -3.14 -3.86
C ILE A 50 0.92 -2.22 -5.03
N THR A 51 -0.01 -1.30 -4.83
CA THR A 51 -0.64 -0.54 -5.92
C THR A 51 -0.21 0.92 -6.01
N GLY A 52 0.31 1.49 -4.92
CA GLY A 52 0.60 2.91 -4.84
C GLY A 52 -0.65 3.77 -4.60
N ILE A 53 -1.80 3.14 -4.40
CA ILE A 53 -3.05 3.86 -4.11
C ILE A 53 -3.16 4.05 -2.60
N SER A 54 -3.27 5.32 -2.15
CA SER A 54 -3.35 5.63 -0.73
C SER A 54 -4.70 5.20 -0.14
N PRO A 55 -4.77 4.98 1.19
CA PRO A 55 -6.04 4.64 1.84
C PRO A 55 -7.17 5.64 1.57
N ASP A 56 -6.84 6.93 1.52
CA ASP A 56 -7.82 7.98 1.23
C ASP A 56 -8.40 7.82 -0.18
N GLU A 57 -7.57 7.45 -1.13
CA GLU A 57 -8.01 7.22 -2.51
C GLU A 57 -8.90 5.99 -2.61
N TRP A 58 -8.59 4.95 -1.84
CA TRP A 58 -9.44 3.75 -1.80
C TRP A 58 -10.85 4.09 -1.32
N ASP A 59 -10.97 4.91 -0.28
CA ASP A 59 -12.27 5.33 0.24
C ASP A 59 -13.07 6.05 -0.83
N THR A 60 -12.42 6.94 -1.59
CA THR A 60 -13.07 7.67 -2.67
C THR A 60 -13.56 6.73 -3.78
N LEU A 61 -12.75 5.74 -4.12
CA LEU A 61 -13.12 4.76 -5.15
C LEU A 61 -14.34 3.93 -4.72
N PHE A 62 -14.38 3.51 -3.47
CA PHE A 62 -15.51 2.74 -2.96
C PHE A 62 -16.79 3.58 -2.89
N GLU A 63 -16.68 4.85 -2.52
CA GLU A 63 -17.83 5.75 -2.50
C GLU A 63 -18.44 5.91 -3.90
N GLU A 64 -17.61 6.05 -4.91
CA GLU A 64 -18.08 6.15 -6.30
C GLU A 64 -18.84 4.90 -6.72
N ASN A 65 -18.36 3.74 -6.32
CA ASN A 65 -19.00 2.47 -6.65
C ASN A 65 -20.36 2.32 -5.94
N GLU A 66 -20.48 2.80 -4.72
CA GLU A 66 -21.71 2.71 -3.96
C GLU A 66 -22.82 3.59 -4.50
N ASN A 67 -22.47 4.68 -5.15
CA ASN A 67 -23.45 5.63 -5.68
C ASN A 67 -24.07 5.18 -7.00
N GLU A 68 -23.63 4.11 -7.53
CA GLU A 68 -24.19 3.52 -8.73
C GLU A 68 -25.33 2.53 -8.39
#